data_d944c6711af1222e54b0d4d224f773c7
#
_entry.id   d944c6711af1222e54b0d4d224f773c7
#
_cell.length_a   1.000
_cell.length_b   1.000
_cell.length_c   1.000
_cell.angle_alpha   90.00
_cell.angle_beta   90.00
_cell.angle_gamma   90.00
#
_symmetry.space_group_name_H-M   'P 1'
#
loop_
_entity.id
_entity.type
_entity.pdbx_description
1 polymer ?
#
loop_
_entity_poly.entity_id
_entity_poly.type
_entity_poly.pdbx_seq_one_letter_code
_entity_poly.pdbx_strand_id
1 'polypeptide(L)'
;FSSNLGEPMAAPRGRYKCEAERHVSNLWLRHSMRWRRFAIAASAGASFTPYGTSVSWAVSGRYGNGGWQAEAGAAQSMRLPTFTDLYYTSEAQVNNPNLKPERAVTYHIGGGYAIEKWHASVQFFYRDGRNVIDWVWRDELTIGDRTLYDKWHSEQESHLGTFGIEASGGYRSDGGVVRSATVSYGYLTTSRLSDVRTSSILDYMRHKLS
;
A
#
# COMPACT_ATOMS: atom_id res chain seq x y z
N PHE A 1 -6.80 -10.86 -17.15
CA PHE A 1 -6.25 -11.89 -16.28
C PHE A 1 -7.37 -12.85 -15.92
N SER A 2 -7.40 -14.01 -16.56
CA SER A 2 -8.27 -15.10 -16.17
C SER A 2 -7.44 -16.07 -15.33
N SER A 3 -7.88 -16.35 -14.12
CA SER A 3 -7.29 -17.39 -13.30
C SER A 3 -8.34 -18.47 -13.06
N ASN A 4 -8.05 -19.68 -13.51
CA ASN A 4 -8.85 -20.85 -13.17
C ASN A 4 -8.72 -21.11 -11.67
N LEU A 5 -9.74 -20.75 -10.92
CA LEU A 5 -9.82 -20.91 -9.48
C LEU A 5 -10.66 -22.15 -9.08
N GLY A 6 -11.03 -23.00 -10.06
CA GLY A 6 -12.03 -24.03 -9.90
C GLY A 6 -11.56 -25.37 -9.35
N GLU A 7 -10.28 -25.67 -9.38
CA GLU A 7 -9.81 -26.98 -8.87
C GLU A 7 -9.57 -26.95 -7.36
N PRO A 8 -10.14 -27.88 -6.59
CA PRO A 8 -9.87 -27.97 -5.17
C PRO A 8 -8.41 -28.34 -4.95
N MET A 9 -7.66 -27.50 -4.25
CA MET A 9 -6.34 -27.87 -3.77
C MET A 9 -6.50 -29.05 -2.79
N ALA A 10 -5.61 -30.04 -2.88
CA ALA A 10 -5.65 -31.23 -2.04
C ALA A 10 -5.74 -30.84 -0.54
N ALA A 11 -6.63 -31.49 0.19
CA ALA A 11 -6.75 -31.31 1.64
C ALA A 11 -5.39 -31.58 2.33
N PRO A 12 -4.99 -30.77 3.30
CA PRO A 12 -5.68 -29.72 4.05
C PRO A 12 -5.52 -28.28 3.51
N ARG A 13 -5.20 -28.09 2.24
CA ARG A 13 -4.70 -26.83 1.68
C ARG A 13 -5.75 -25.76 1.37
N GLY A 14 -7.02 -25.99 1.62
CA GLY A 14 -8.08 -25.02 1.30
C GLY A 14 -8.59 -25.11 -0.13
N ARG A 15 -9.66 -24.36 -0.43
CA ARG A 15 -10.37 -24.41 -1.72
C ARG A 15 -10.79 -23.03 -2.18
N TYR A 16 -10.76 -22.81 -3.49
CA TYR A 16 -11.55 -21.76 -4.11
C TYR A 16 -12.95 -22.29 -4.38
N LYS A 17 -13.98 -21.49 -4.10
CA LYS A 17 -15.39 -21.90 -4.21
C LYS A 17 -15.95 -21.79 -5.62
N CYS A 18 -15.31 -21.07 -6.51
CA CYS A 18 -15.78 -20.82 -7.86
C CYS A 18 -14.64 -20.42 -8.80
N GLU A 19 -14.87 -20.54 -10.09
CA GLU A 19 -14.10 -19.86 -11.11
C GLU A 19 -14.50 -18.38 -11.14
N ALA A 20 -13.54 -17.48 -11.27
CA ALA A 20 -13.80 -16.06 -11.33
C ALA A 20 -12.88 -15.37 -12.33
N GLU A 21 -13.48 -14.54 -13.16
CA GLU A 21 -12.79 -13.63 -14.06
C GLU A 21 -13.04 -12.18 -13.66
N ARG A 22 -12.04 -11.35 -13.91
CA ARG A 22 -12.15 -9.92 -13.67
C ARG A 22 -11.47 -9.13 -14.76
N HIS A 23 -12.27 -8.31 -15.46
CA HIS A 23 -11.77 -7.37 -16.45
C HIS A 23 -11.57 -6.00 -15.79
N VAL A 24 -10.40 -5.43 -16.00
CA VAL A 24 -10.05 -4.10 -15.51
C VAL A 24 -9.41 -3.33 -16.66
N SER A 25 -9.97 -2.17 -16.98
CA SER A 25 -9.43 -1.24 -17.96
C SER A 25 -9.01 0.05 -17.28
N ASN A 26 -7.86 0.59 -17.64
CA ASN A 26 -7.32 1.80 -17.04
C ASN A 26 -6.98 2.82 -18.12
N LEU A 27 -7.35 4.07 -17.88
CA LEU A 27 -6.98 5.23 -18.69
C LEU A 27 -6.24 6.21 -17.79
N TRP A 28 -5.05 6.66 -18.21
CA TRP A 28 -4.23 7.59 -17.46
C TRP A 28 -3.77 8.76 -18.31
N LEU A 29 -3.83 9.95 -17.73
CA LEU A 29 -3.23 11.16 -18.25
C LEU A 29 -2.21 11.69 -17.24
N ARG A 30 -1.04 12.06 -17.73
CA ARG A 30 0.00 12.69 -16.90
C ARG A 30 0.52 13.93 -17.61
N HIS A 31 0.65 15.02 -16.88
CA HIS A 31 1.32 16.23 -17.29
C HIS A 31 2.44 16.57 -16.32
N SER A 32 3.57 17.04 -16.86
CA SER A 32 4.70 17.48 -16.04
C SER A 32 5.31 18.74 -16.66
N MET A 33 5.64 19.68 -15.80
CA MET A 33 6.26 20.94 -16.18
C MET A 33 7.49 21.20 -15.30
N ARG A 34 8.55 21.69 -15.92
CA ARG A 34 9.75 22.13 -15.22
C ARG A 34 10.01 23.60 -15.55
N TRP A 35 10.16 24.41 -14.52
CA TRP A 35 10.47 25.82 -14.67
C TRP A 35 11.55 26.23 -13.67
N ARG A 36 12.73 26.54 -14.22
CA ARG A 36 13.93 26.89 -13.42
C ARG A 36 14.22 25.82 -12.34
N ARG A 37 13.97 26.15 -11.08
CA ARG A 37 14.23 25.31 -9.90
C ARG A 37 13.02 24.48 -9.46
N PHE A 38 11.89 24.66 -10.12
CA PHE A 38 10.64 23.96 -9.79
C PHE A 38 10.34 22.90 -10.83
N ALA A 39 9.83 21.77 -10.38
CA ALA A 39 9.20 20.76 -11.19
C ALA A 39 7.85 20.41 -10.58
N ILE A 40 6.80 20.39 -11.38
CA ILE A 40 5.45 20.02 -10.95
C ILE A 40 4.98 18.89 -11.86
N ALA A 41 4.35 17.88 -11.28
CA ALA A 41 3.71 16.81 -12.02
C ALA A 41 2.30 16.58 -11.47
N ALA A 42 1.35 16.38 -12.37
CA ALA A 42 0.00 15.99 -12.03
C ALA A 42 -0.41 14.82 -12.93
N SER A 43 -1.15 13.88 -12.39
CA SER A 43 -1.75 12.78 -13.14
C SER A 43 -3.16 12.48 -12.63
N ALA A 44 -4.02 12.05 -13.52
CA ALA A 44 -5.33 11.54 -13.19
C ALA A 44 -5.64 10.35 -14.09
N GLY A 45 -6.41 9.40 -13.58
CA GLY A 45 -6.82 8.24 -14.32
C GLY A 45 -8.14 7.69 -13.84
N ALA A 46 -8.80 6.95 -14.71
CA ALA A 46 -10.02 6.23 -14.43
C ALA A 46 -9.76 4.73 -14.59
N SER A 47 -10.21 3.96 -13.61
CA SER A 47 -10.20 2.50 -13.63
C SER A 47 -11.63 1.99 -13.73
N PHE A 48 -11.92 1.25 -14.79
CA PHE A 48 -13.23 0.61 -15.02
C PHE A 48 -13.15 -0.83 -14.52
N THR A 49 -13.94 -1.13 -13.52
CA THR A 49 -13.89 -2.42 -12.81
C THR A 49 -15.29 -2.98 -12.63
N PRO A 50 -15.48 -4.25 -12.27
CA PRO A 50 -16.79 -4.80 -11.90
C PRO A 50 -17.44 -4.10 -10.70
N TYR A 51 -16.68 -3.37 -9.90
CA TYR A 51 -17.18 -2.55 -8.78
C TYR A 51 -17.57 -1.12 -9.19
N GLY A 52 -17.55 -0.82 -10.49
CA GLY A 52 -17.79 0.50 -11.05
C GLY A 52 -16.52 1.25 -11.42
N THR A 53 -16.69 2.52 -11.76
CA THR A 53 -15.58 3.41 -12.13
C THR A 53 -14.95 4.02 -10.89
N SER A 54 -13.63 3.95 -10.82
CA SER A 54 -12.84 4.62 -9.77
C SER A 54 -11.86 5.60 -10.39
N VAL A 55 -11.75 6.77 -9.79
CA VAL A 55 -10.78 7.80 -10.19
C VAL A 55 -9.60 7.73 -9.24
N SER A 56 -8.40 7.80 -9.79
CA SER A 56 -7.15 7.96 -9.05
C SER A 56 -6.40 9.19 -9.57
N TRP A 57 -5.71 9.88 -8.70
CA TRP A 57 -4.97 11.08 -9.04
C TRP A 57 -3.67 11.17 -8.25
N ALA A 58 -2.71 11.92 -8.78
CA ALA A 58 -1.51 12.28 -8.05
C ALA A 58 -1.05 13.68 -8.46
N VAL A 59 -0.54 14.42 -7.50
CA VAL A 59 0.11 15.71 -7.69
C VAL A 59 1.40 15.75 -6.87
N SER A 60 2.47 16.27 -7.46
CA SER A 60 3.73 16.45 -6.74
C SER A 60 4.45 17.71 -7.23
N GLY A 61 5.14 18.34 -6.29
CA GLY A 61 6.02 19.49 -6.54
C GLY A 61 7.40 19.21 -5.99
N ARG A 62 8.43 19.62 -6.75
CA ARG A 62 9.83 19.52 -6.34
C ARG A 62 10.51 20.87 -6.56
N TYR A 63 11.32 21.27 -5.60
CA TYR A 63 12.21 22.42 -5.66
C TYR A 63 13.65 21.99 -5.49
N GLY A 64 14.57 22.56 -6.25
CA GLY A 64 16.00 22.29 -6.13
C GLY A 64 16.86 23.52 -6.33
N ASN A 65 17.81 23.75 -5.43
CA ASN A 65 18.73 24.89 -5.48
C ASN A 65 20.01 24.60 -4.68
N GLY A 66 21.18 24.71 -5.32
CA GLY A 66 22.48 24.72 -4.65
C GLY A 66 22.73 23.49 -3.73
N GLY A 67 22.38 22.29 -4.19
CA GLY A 67 22.47 21.06 -3.40
C GLY A 67 21.23 20.78 -2.56
N TRP A 68 20.40 21.74 -2.25
CA TRP A 68 19.12 21.57 -1.57
C TRP A 68 18.04 21.07 -2.51
N GLN A 69 17.24 20.14 -2.03
CA GLN A 69 16.02 19.70 -2.66
C GLN A 69 14.90 19.56 -1.64
N ALA A 70 13.71 19.93 -2.05
CA ALA A 70 12.49 19.72 -1.28
C ALA A 70 11.41 19.16 -2.20
N GLU A 71 10.56 18.31 -1.68
CA GLU A 71 9.43 17.75 -2.42
C GLU A 71 8.21 17.61 -1.53
N ALA A 72 7.04 17.75 -2.14
CA ALA A 72 5.78 17.46 -1.50
C ALA A 72 4.80 16.93 -2.54
N GLY A 73 3.87 16.10 -2.11
CA GLY A 73 2.85 15.58 -2.99
C GLY A 73 1.74 14.86 -2.26
N ALA A 74 0.70 14.56 -3.04
CA ALA A 74 -0.43 13.76 -2.60
C ALA A 74 -0.89 12.86 -3.76
N ALA A 75 -1.34 11.66 -3.42
CA ALA A 75 -1.85 10.71 -4.40
C ALA A 75 -2.99 9.89 -3.82
N GLN A 76 -4.02 9.67 -4.62
CA GLN A 76 -5.08 8.73 -4.32
C GLN A 76 -4.91 7.47 -5.14
N SER A 77 -4.99 6.33 -4.48
CA SER A 77 -4.91 5.00 -5.08
C SER A 77 -6.10 4.13 -4.70
N MET A 78 -6.34 3.08 -5.48
CA MET A 78 -7.34 2.06 -5.25
C MET A 78 -6.69 0.68 -5.37
N ARG A 79 -7.11 -0.25 -4.52
CA ARG A 79 -6.78 -1.69 -4.61
C ARG A 79 -8.08 -2.50 -4.65
N LEU A 80 -8.19 -3.38 -5.63
CA LEU A 80 -9.29 -4.34 -5.68
C LEU A 80 -9.04 -5.49 -4.69
N PRO A 81 -10.10 -6.07 -4.09
CA PRO A 81 -9.97 -7.31 -3.33
C PRO A 81 -9.30 -8.39 -4.19
N THR A 82 -8.44 -9.18 -3.61
CA THR A 82 -7.85 -10.33 -4.32
C THR A 82 -8.88 -11.45 -4.45
N PHE A 83 -8.66 -12.37 -5.37
CA PHE A 83 -9.50 -13.57 -5.46
C PHE A 83 -9.41 -14.44 -4.21
N THR A 84 -8.27 -14.41 -3.52
CA THR A 84 -8.10 -15.08 -2.24
C THR A 84 -9.02 -14.47 -1.18
N ASP A 85 -9.08 -13.14 -1.07
CA ASP A 85 -9.94 -12.45 -0.12
C ASP A 85 -11.42 -12.76 -0.36
N LEU A 86 -11.82 -12.89 -1.65
CA LEU A 86 -13.20 -13.07 -2.06
C LEU A 86 -13.70 -14.52 -2.03
N TYR A 87 -12.83 -15.49 -2.34
CA TYR A 87 -13.28 -16.83 -2.70
C TYR A 87 -12.52 -17.99 -2.02
N TYR A 88 -11.39 -17.72 -1.37
CA TYR A 88 -10.61 -18.76 -0.74
C TYR A 88 -11.15 -19.15 0.63
N THR A 89 -11.32 -20.45 0.86
CA THR A 89 -11.72 -21.02 2.15
C THR A 89 -10.85 -22.22 2.49
N SER A 90 -10.44 -22.32 3.75
CA SER A 90 -9.72 -23.45 4.31
C SER A 90 -10.31 -23.82 5.67
N GLU A 91 -9.69 -24.78 6.36
CA GLU A 91 -10.09 -25.13 7.72
C GLU A 91 -9.92 -23.95 8.70
N ALA A 92 -8.94 -23.07 8.46
CA ALA A 92 -8.63 -21.92 9.32
C ALA A 92 -9.12 -20.57 8.75
N GLN A 93 -9.53 -20.51 7.48
CA GLN A 93 -9.80 -19.24 6.78
C GLN A 93 -11.16 -19.25 6.11
N VAL A 94 -11.87 -18.13 6.22
CA VAL A 94 -13.17 -17.91 5.60
C VAL A 94 -13.15 -16.64 4.79
N ASN A 95 -13.46 -16.74 3.52
CA ASN A 95 -13.53 -15.62 2.57
C ASN A 95 -14.75 -14.71 2.80
N ASN A 96 -14.69 -13.52 2.19
CA ASN A 96 -15.82 -12.59 2.16
C ASN A 96 -16.07 -12.09 0.72
N PRO A 97 -17.13 -12.54 0.04
CA PRO A 97 -17.43 -12.11 -1.32
C PRO A 97 -17.98 -10.67 -1.41
N ASN A 98 -18.33 -10.04 -0.29
CA ASN A 98 -18.95 -8.71 -0.23
C ASN A 98 -17.94 -7.57 -0.05
N LEU A 99 -16.65 -7.85 -0.14
CA LEU A 99 -15.59 -6.85 0.00
C LEU A 99 -15.66 -5.79 -1.11
N LYS A 100 -15.44 -4.54 -0.72
CA LYS A 100 -15.36 -3.39 -1.64
C LYS A 100 -13.90 -3.03 -1.92
N PRO A 101 -13.60 -2.32 -3.01
CA PRO A 101 -12.25 -1.81 -3.26
C PRO A 101 -11.74 -0.92 -2.11
N GLU A 102 -10.49 -1.13 -1.74
CA GLU A 102 -9.78 -0.22 -0.85
C GLU A 102 -9.48 1.11 -1.57
N ARG A 103 -9.44 2.18 -0.80
CA ARG A 103 -8.98 3.49 -1.27
C ARG A 103 -7.99 4.05 -0.28
N ALA A 104 -6.97 4.73 -0.76
CA ALA A 104 -6.04 5.42 0.12
C ALA A 104 -5.62 6.74 -0.49
N VAL A 105 -5.48 7.76 0.36
CA VAL A 105 -4.81 9.01 0.02
C VAL A 105 -3.50 9.05 0.80
N THR A 106 -2.41 9.21 0.07
CA THR A 106 -1.07 9.33 0.67
C THR A 106 -0.55 10.73 0.44
N TYR A 107 -0.14 11.38 1.50
CA TYR A 107 0.55 12.68 1.51
C TYR A 107 2.01 12.44 1.85
N HIS A 108 2.91 13.15 1.18
CA HIS A 108 4.33 13.12 1.53
C HIS A 108 4.93 14.51 1.45
N ILE A 109 5.93 14.73 2.28
CA ILE A 109 6.81 15.91 2.26
C ILE A 109 8.21 15.45 2.61
N GLY A 110 9.19 15.96 1.91
CA GLY A 110 10.57 15.58 2.14
C GLY A 110 11.54 16.64 1.68
N GLY A 111 12.76 16.44 2.09
CA GLY A 111 13.86 17.29 1.65
C GLY A 111 15.20 16.58 1.79
N GLY A 112 16.17 17.13 1.12
CA GLY A 112 17.52 16.60 1.15
C GLY A 112 18.56 17.66 0.81
N TYR A 113 19.79 17.34 1.14
CA TYR A 113 20.95 18.13 0.81
C TYR A 113 22.07 17.25 0.29
N ALA A 114 22.67 17.65 -0.78
CA ALA A 114 23.86 17.01 -1.33
C ALA A 114 24.98 18.03 -1.49
N ILE A 115 26.15 17.71 -0.97
CA ILE A 115 27.36 18.52 -1.09
C ILE A 115 28.55 17.60 -1.40
N GLU A 116 29.24 17.89 -2.50
CA GLU A 116 30.40 17.11 -2.96
C GLU A 116 30.08 15.60 -2.97
N LYS A 117 30.62 14.88 -1.97
CA LYS A 117 30.55 13.42 -1.85
C LYS A 117 29.44 12.96 -0.88
N TRP A 118 28.82 13.88 -0.14
CA TRP A 118 27.85 13.56 0.91
C TRP A 118 26.44 13.92 0.48
N HIS A 119 25.49 13.10 0.88
CA HIS A 119 24.07 13.39 0.73
C HIS A 119 23.30 12.96 1.97
N ALA A 120 22.23 13.69 2.27
CA ALA A 120 21.29 13.33 3.31
C ALA A 120 19.87 13.70 2.85
N SER A 121 18.89 12.91 3.23
CA SER A 121 17.48 13.18 2.97
C SER A 121 16.59 12.71 4.10
N VAL A 122 15.45 13.36 4.24
CA VAL A 122 14.38 12.94 5.13
C VAL A 122 13.04 13.11 4.40
N GLN A 123 12.16 12.13 4.59
CA GLN A 123 10.82 12.13 4.04
C GLN A 123 9.83 11.72 5.12
N PHE A 124 8.72 12.41 5.19
CA PHE A 124 7.56 12.09 6.01
C PHE A 124 6.41 11.71 5.10
N PHE A 125 5.62 10.74 5.49
CA PHE A 125 4.39 10.43 4.78
C PHE A 125 3.27 10.09 5.76
N TYR A 126 2.06 10.37 5.31
CA TYR A 126 0.84 9.96 5.97
C TYR A 126 -0.11 9.34 4.94
N ARG A 127 -0.61 8.15 5.22
CA ARG A 127 -1.58 7.44 4.39
C ARG A 127 -2.89 7.27 5.14
N ASP A 128 -3.96 7.82 4.59
CA ASP A 128 -5.35 7.62 5.01
C ASP A 128 -5.96 6.50 4.17
N GLY A 129 -6.08 5.31 4.73
CA GLY A 129 -6.67 4.14 4.10
C GLY A 129 -8.13 3.94 4.51
N ARG A 130 -8.98 3.61 3.53
CA ARG A 130 -10.41 3.30 3.75
C ARG A 130 -10.77 1.98 3.11
N ASN A 131 -11.65 1.24 3.78
CA ASN A 131 -12.04 -0.12 3.41
C ASN A 131 -10.81 -1.04 3.26
N VAL A 132 -9.85 -0.89 4.15
CA VAL A 132 -8.60 -1.68 4.11
C VAL A 132 -8.93 -3.13 4.40
N ILE A 133 -8.56 -4.02 3.50
CA ILE A 133 -8.86 -5.45 3.60
C ILE A 133 -7.75 -6.15 4.35
N ASP A 134 -8.12 -6.89 5.39
CA ASP A 134 -7.22 -7.76 6.13
C ASP A 134 -7.93 -9.03 6.61
N TRP A 135 -7.14 -10.02 6.98
CA TRP A 135 -7.60 -11.22 7.63
C TRP A 135 -7.63 -11.01 9.14
N VAL A 136 -8.82 -11.08 9.70
CA VAL A 136 -9.11 -10.80 11.10
C VAL A 136 -9.44 -12.11 11.81
N TRP A 137 -8.83 -12.35 12.97
CA TRP A 137 -9.18 -13.50 13.79
C TRP A 137 -10.51 -13.27 14.49
N ARG A 138 -11.39 -14.27 14.38
CA ARG A 138 -12.68 -14.33 15.05
C ARG A 138 -12.80 -15.60 15.86
N ASP A 139 -12.96 -15.45 17.17
CA ASP A 139 -13.25 -16.57 18.07
C ASP A 139 -14.61 -17.16 17.74
N GLU A 140 -15.56 -16.32 17.37
CA GLU A 140 -16.89 -16.69 16.89
C GLU A 140 -17.26 -15.84 15.66
N LEU A 141 -17.70 -16.50 14.58
CA LEU A 141 -18.08 -15.90 13.31
C LEU A 141 -19.39 -16.48 12.82
N THR A 142 -20.45 -15.68 12.75
CA THR A 142 -21.76 -16.11 12.21
C THR A 142 -21.90 -15.61 10.77
N ILE A 143 -22.14 -16.53 9.84
CA ILE A 143 -22.38 -16.26 8.42
C ILE A 143 -23.67 -16.97 8.01
N GLY A 144 -24.73 -16.19 7.79
CA GLY A 144 -26.09 -16.74 7.61
C GLY A 144 -26.52 -17.53 8.84
N ASP A 145 -26.92 -18.77 8.66
CA ASP A 145 -27.37 -19.66 9.73
C ASP A 145 -26.26 -20.52 10.36
N ARG A 146 -25.00 -20.26 10.01
CA ARG A 146 -23.85 -21.04 10.49
C ARG A 146 -22.95 -20.21 11.39
N THR A 147 -22.63 -20.74 12.56
CA THR A 147 -21.61 -20.23 13.46
C THR A 147 -20.34 -21.06 13.33
N LEU A 148 -19.25 -20.38 13.10
CA LEU A 148 -17.89 -20.94 12.97
C LEU A 148 -17.03 -20.38 14.10
N TYR A 149 -16.13 -21.19 14.61
CA TYR A 149 -15.24 -20.83 15.71
C TYR A 149 -13.78 -20.85 15.27
N ASP A 150 -12.98 -19.97 15.86
CA ASP A 150 -11.53 -19.91 15.68
C ASP A 150 -11.11 -19.80 14.21
N LYS A 151 -11.62 -18.78 13.51
CA LYS A 151 -11.36 -18.57 12.08
C LYS A 151 -10.75 -17.21 11.79
N TRP A 152 -9.88 -17.19 10.79
CA TRP A 152 -9.51 -15.99 10.07
C TRP A 152 -10.61 -15.66 9.07
N HIS A 153 -11.12 -14.45 9.13
CA HIS A 153 -12.14 -13.95 8.20
C HIS A 153 -11.59 -12.74 7.44
N SER A 154 -11.81 -12.69 6.13
CA SER A 154 -11.45 -11.54 5.31
C SER A 154 -12.44 -10.41 5.56
N GLU A 155 -12.00 -9.32 6.17
CA GLU A 155 -12.82 -8.18 6.58
C GLU A 155 -12.27 -6.87 6.07
N GLN A 156 -13.09 -5.82 6.16
CA GLN A 156 -12.71 -4.46 5.82
C GLN A 156 -12.65 -3.59 7.06
N GLU A 157 -11.46 -3.05 7.32
CA GLU A 157 -11.28 -1.96 8.28
C GLU A 157 -11.73 -0.65 7.63
N SER A 158 -12.66 0.05 8.27
CA SER A 158 -13.26 1.26 7.71
C SER A 158 -12.25 2.38 7.50
N HIS A 159 -11.27 2.48 8.40
CA HIS A 159 -10.24 3.51 8.39
C HIS A 159 -8.92 3.01 9.00
N LEU A 160 -7.83 3.29 8.33
CA LEU A 160 -6.48 3.01 8.80
C LEU A 160 -5.54 4.16 8.44
N GLY A 161 -5.12 4.91 9.45
CA GLY A 161 -4.06 5.91 9.32
C GLY A 161 -2.68 5.26 9.45
N THR A 162 -1.77 5.57 8.53
CA THR A 162 -0.37 5.13 8.61
C THR A 162 0.53 6.34 8.50
N PHE A 163 1.42 6.52 9.46
CA PHE A 163 2.45 7.56 9.44
C PHE A 163 3.83 6.92 9.35
N GLY A 164 4.70 7.49 8.53
CA GLY A 164 6.06 7.03 8.40
C GLY A 164 7.08 8.15 8.22
N ILE A 165 8.30 7.84 8.61
CA ILE A 165 9.49 8.69 8.43
C ILE A 165 10.56 7.81 7.79
N GLU A 166 11.18 8.33 6.74
CA GLU A 166 12.35 7.72 6.12
C GLU A 166 13.48 8.75 6.10
N ALA A 167 14.65 8.36 6.60
CA ALA A 167 15.84 9.18 6.57
C ALA A 167 16.99 8.38 5.97
N SER A 168 17.80 9.02 5.15
CA SER A 168 19.01 8.39 4.61
C SER A 168 20.17 9.38 4.56
N GLY A 169 21.37 8.85 4.72
CA GLY A 169 22.60 9.59 4.56
C GLY A 169 23.66 8.72 3.90
N GLY A 170 24.47 9.30 3.07
CA GLY A 170 25.48 8.50 2.37
C GLY A 170 26.64 9.32 1.85
N TYR A 171 27.67 8.57 1.51
CA TYR A 171 28.90 9.02 0.90
C TYR A 171 29.09 8.37 -0.46
N ARG A 172 29.52 9.13 -1.47
CA ARG A 172 29.90 8.62 -2.79
C ARG A 172 31.15 9.28 -3.28
N SER A 173 32.12 8.50 -3.79
CA SER A 173 33.36 8.98 -4.37
C SER A 173 33.68 8.21 -5.63
N ASP A 174 34.29 8.89 -6.61
CA ASP A 174 34.73 8.27 -7.86
C ASP A 174 36.07 7.54 -7.72
N GLY A 175 36.78 7.67 -6.58
CA GLY A 175 38.05 7.02 -6.31
C GLY A 175 38.23 6.67 -4.83
N GLY A 176 39.21 5.80 -4.55
CA GLY A 176 39.55 5.32 -3.22
C GLY A 176 39.02 3.92 -2.91
N VAL A 177 39.32 3.42 -1.70
CA VAL A 177 38.95 2.08 -1.25
C VAL A 177 37.40 2.00 -1.01
N VAL A 178 36.82 3.05 -0.44
CA VAL A 178 35.37 3.15 -0.26
C VAL A 178 34.78 4.04 -1.35
N ARG A 179 34.04 3.44 -2.26
CA ARG A 179 33.37 4.16 -3.36
C ARG A 179 31.96 4.66 -2.99
N SER A 180 31.26 3.92 -2.16
CA SER A 180 29.95 4.34 -1.65
C SER A 180 29.64 3.69 -0.31
N ALA A 181 28.97 4.43 0.55
CA ALA A 181 28.38 3.94 1.79
C ALA A 181 27.04 4.67 1.98
N THR A 182 26.00 3.95 2.37
CA THR A 182 24.68 4.54 2.63
C THR A 182 24.11 3.90 3.89
N VAL A 183 23.51 4.72 4.74
CA VAL A 183 22.74 4.29 5.91
C VAL A 183 21.33 4.83 5.73
N SER A 184 20.34 3.98 5.95
CA SER A 184 18.93 4.35 5.88
C SER A 184 18.20 3.92 7.14
N TYR A 185 17.34 4.78 7.61
CA TYR A 185 16.47 4.52 8.76
C TYR A 185 15.02 4.77 8.37
N GLY A 186 14.14 3.83 8.73
CA GLY A 186 12.70 3.94 8.54
C GLY A 186 11.96 3.74 9.85
N TYR A 187 10.96 4.56 10.09
CA TYR A 187 9.97 4.42 11.16
C TYR A 187 8.57 4.38 10.57
N LEU A 188 7.75 3.46 11.05
CA LEU A 188 6.36 3.30 10.63
C LEU A 188 5.46 3.10 11.85
N THR A 189 4.32 3.76 11.85
CA THR A 189 3.26 3.54 12.84
C THR A 189 1.88 3.64 12.21
N THR A 190 0.94 2.85 12.73
CA THR A 190 -0.45 2.85 12.27
C THR A 190 -1.38 3.22 13.42
N SER A 191 -2.39 4.05 13.14
CA SER A 191 -3.51 4.27 14.04
C SER A 191 -4.63 3.29 13.69
N ARG A 192 -5.21 2.65 14.69
CA ARG A 192 -6.24 1.65 14.50
C ARG A 192 -7.46 1.96 15.35
N LEU A 193 -8.64 1.73 14.80
CA LEU A 193 -9.92 1.94 15.50
C LEU A 193 -10.42 0.68 16.23
N SER A 194 -9.88 -0.51 15.95
CA SER A 194 -10.32 -1.77 16.58
C SER A 194 -9.17 -2.55 17.21
N ASP A 195 -9.39 -3.11 18.39
CA ASP A 195 -8.45 -3.98 19.12
C ASP A 195 -8.47 -5.45 18.62
N VAL A 196 -8.83 -5.70 17.38
CA VAL A 196 -8.98 -7.05 16.85
C VAL A 196 -7.65 -7.57 16.29
N ARG A 197 -7.38 -8.86 16.49
CA ARG A 197 -6.17 -9.54 16.01
C ARG A 197 -6.23 -9.69 14.48
N THR A 198 -5.25 -9.12 13.78
CA THR A 198 -5.13 -9.19 12.31
C THR A 198 -3.84 -9.85 11.87
N SER A 199 -3.83 -10.37 10.63
CA SER A 199 -2.71 -11.12 10.11
C SER A 199 -1.60 -10.25 9.52
N SER A 200 -1.93 -9.12 8.90
CA SER A 200 -0.95 -8.33 8.14
C SER A 200 -0.81 -6.88 8.58
N ILE A 201 -1.87 -6.24 9.04
CA ILE A 201 -1.83 -4.80 9.41
C ILE A 201 -0.95 -4.52 10.63
N LEU A 202 -0.78 -5.46 11.55
CA LEU A 202 0.02 -5.29 12.76
C LEU A 202 1.41 -5.92 12.70
N ASP A 203 1.68 -6.76 11.73
CA ASP A 203 2.96 -7.46 11.59
C ASP A 203 3.92 -6.67 10.69
N TYR A 204 4.31 -5.47 11.12
CA TYR A 204 5.30 -4.65 10.44
C TYR A 204 6.42 -4.21 11.38
N MET A 205 7.63 -4.11 10.86
CA MET A 205 8.76 -3.54 11.61
C MET A 205 8.54 -2.04 11.81
N ARG A 206 8.38 -1.62 13.07
CA ARG A 206 8.28 -0.20 13.41
C ARG A 206 9.56 0.58 13.12
N HIS A 207 10.70 -0.07 13.28
CA HIS A 207 12.02 0.51 13.05
C HIS A 207 12.82 -0.39 12.13
N LYS A 208 13.40 0.19 11.09
CA LYS A 208 14.27 -0.51 10.15
C LYS A 208 15.54 0.31 9.95
N LEU A 209 16.69 -0.32 10.16
CA LEU A 209 18.02 0.23 9.83
C LEU A 209 18.62 -0.65 8.72
N SER A 210 19.17 -0.02 7.70
CA SER A 210 19.77 -0.68 6.55
C SER A 210 21.10 -0.02 6.19
#